data_3743be07b3f79fc2a0818dd71677e05c
#
_entry.id   3743be07b3f79fc2a0818dd71677e05c
#
_cell.length_a   1.000
_cell.length_b   1.000
_cell.length_c   1.000
_cell.angle_alpha   90.00
_cell.angle_beta   90.00
_cell.angle_gamma   90.00
#
_symmetry.space_group_name_H-M   'P 1'
#
loop_
_entity.id
_entity.type
_entity.pdbx_description
1 polymer ?
#
loop_
_entity_poly.entity_id
_entity_poly.type
_entity_poly.pdbx_seq_one_letter_code
_entity_poly.pdbx_strand_id
1 'polypeptide(L)'
;MNSQKFSLIVHGGAWEIPDAAAADCRVGIRRALEAGREVLANGGAAMDAVEAAIVVLEDDITFDAGIGAHLNRDGRVQLDAIVMDGATLESGAVAAVECVKNPIRLARKIMESSAHMMLVGPGAELFAAENGLPLCDPAELAIDRERMAWRQCREGNHASEFHFGHKHGTVGAVARDAQGRIAAGTSTGGTCCKFPGRVGDSPLIGCGCYADAEAGGVSCTGHGEAIMKIVMA
;
A
#
# COMPACT_ATOMS: atom_id res chain seq x y z
N MET A 1 -25.89 -25.71 -7.23
CA MET A 1 -24.51 -25.20 -7.35
C MET A 1 -24.25 -24.34 -6.13
N ASN A 2 -23.44 -24.78 -5.18
CA ASN A 2 -23.02 -23.93 -4.07
C ASN A 2 -22.18 -22.79 -4.68
N SER A 3 -22.68 -21.56 -4.66
CA SER A 3 -21.86 -20.42 -5.04
C SER A 3 -20.71 -20.36 -4.04
N GLN A 4 -19.50 -20.58 -4.51
CA GLN A 4 -18.30 -20.40 -3.69
C GLN A 4 -18.33 -18.96 -3.14
N LYS A 5 -18.45 -18.85 -1.82
CA LYS A 5 -18.52 -17.54 -1.18
C LYS A 5 -17.11 -17.01 -0.98
N PHE A 6 -16.80 -15.97 -1.68
CA PHE A 6 -15.59 -15.16 -1.44
C PHE A 6 -15.97 -13.74 -1.01
N SER A 7 -15.03 -13.00 -0.45
CA SER A 7 -15.21 -11.60 -0.07
C SER A 7 -13.96 -10.79 -0.40
N LEU A 8 -14.16 -9.52 -0.77
CA LEU A 8 -13.08 -8.57 -1.01
C LEU A 8 -13.51 -7.20 -0.53
N ILE A 9 -12.63 -6.53 0.20
CA ILE A 9 -12.78 -5.13 0.61
C ILE A 9 -11.51 -4.40 0.19
N VAL A 10 -11.65 -3.17 -0.31
CA VAL A 10 -10.53 -2.29 -0.65
C VAL A 10 -10.76 -0.90 -0.07
N HIS A 11 -9.67 -0.19 0.20
CA HIS A 11 -9.70 1.23 0.56
C HIS A 11 -8.64 2.01 -0.20
N GLY A 12 -8.90 3.29 -0.42
CA GLY A 12 -8.02 4.25 -1.09
C GLY A 12 -7.47 5.34 -0.17
N GLY A 13 -7.45 5.07 1.14
CA GLY A 13 -6.93 6.00 2.14
C GLY A 13 -7.98 6.70 2.99
N ALA A 14 -7.52 7.22 4.15
CA ALA A 14 -8.33 7.99 5.08
C ALA A 14 -7.89 9.47 5.02
N TRP A 15 -8.56 10.27 4.20
CA TRP A 15 -8.28 11.69 4.05
C TRP A 15 -9.56 12.46 3.67
N GLU A 16 -9.54 13.77 3.83
CA GLU A 16 -10.64 14.62 3.40
C GLU A 16 -10.63 14.72 1.86
N ILE A 17 -11.47 13.89 1.21
CA ILE A 17 -11.56 13.83 -0.25
C ILE A 17 -12.34 15.04 -0.75
N PRO A 18 -11.73 15.96 -1.52
CA PRO A 18 -12.45 17.06 -2.13
C PRO A 18 -13.53 16.55 -3.09
N ASP A 19 -14.65 17.25 -3.21
CA ASP A 19 -15.74 16.90 -4.12
C ASP A 19 -15.25 16.69 -5.57
N ALA A 20 -14.30 17.51 -6.00
CA ALA A 20 -13.69 17.41 -7.33
C ALA A 20 -12.91 16.11 -7.56
N ALA A 21 -12.35 15.49 -6.52
CA ALA A 21 -11.60 14.23 -6.60
C ALA A 21 -12.47 12.99 -6.33
N ALA A 22 -13.66 13.16 -5.77
CA ALA A 22 -14.51 12.05 -5.32
C ALA A 22 -14.92 11.11 -6.46
N ALA A 23 -15.13 11.62 -7.67
CA ALA A 23 -15.47 10.81 -8.84
C ALA A 23 -14.31 9.89 -9.25
N ASP A 24 -13.10 10.43 -9.34
CA ASP A 24 -11.90 9.68 -9.73
C ASP A 24 -11.54 8.62 -8.66
N CYS A 25 -11.62 8.96 -7.38
CA CYS A 25 -11.46 8.00 -6.28
C CYS A 25 -12.44 6.83 -6.40
N ARG A 26 -13.72 7.08 -6.68
CA ARG A 26 -14.72 6.01 -6.86
C ARG A 26 -14.43 5.13 -8.07
N VAL A 27 -13.94 5.71 -9.16
CA VAL A 27 -13.54 4.97 -10.36
C VAL A 27 -12.35 4.05 -10.05
N GLY A 28 -11.29 4.58 -9.43
CA GLY A 28 -10.12 3.81 -9.05
C GLY A 28 -10.43 2.65 -8.09
N ILE A 29 -11.22 2.91 -7.03
CA ILE A 29 -11.68 1.86 -6.10
C ILE A 29 -12.50 0.78 -6.83
N ARG A 30 -13.37 1.16 -7.75
CA ARG A 30 -14.16 0.18 -8.52
C ARG A 30 -13.27 -0.70 -9.38
N ARG A 31 -12.28 -0.11 -10.07
CA ARG A 31 -11.31 -0.87 -10.88
C ARG A 31 -10.50 -1.86 -10.03
N ALA A 32 -10.06 -1.44 -8.86
CA ALA A 32 -9.35 -2.30 -7.92
C ALA A 32 -10.24 -3.47 -7.42
N LEU A 33 -11.48 -3.17 -7.06
CA LEU A 33 -12.47 -4.21 -6.68
C LEU A 33 -12.74 -5.19 -7.82
N GLU A 34 -12.87 -4.71 -9.06
CA GLU A 34 -13.09 -5.55 -10.23
C GLU A 34 -11.90 -6.47 -10.49
N ALA A 35 -10.65 -5.97 -10.41
CA ALA A 35 -9.45 -6.77 -10.60
C ALA A 35 -9.34 -7.91 -9.56
N GLY A 36 -9.47 -7.60 -8.27
CA GLY A 36 -9.43 -8.62 -7.24
C GLY A 36 -10.62 -9.58 -7.27
N ARG A 37 -11.83 -9.09 -7.59
CA ARG A 37 -13.03 -9.92 -7.76
C ARG A 37 -12.88 -10.90 -8.92
N GLU A 38 -12.26 -10.50 -10.02
CA GLU A 38 -12.03 -11.38 -11.16
C GLU A 38 -11.13 -12.56 -10.78
N VAL A 39 -10.06 -12.31 -10.03
CA VAL A 39 -9.21 -13.38 -9.48
C VAL A 39 -10.02 -14.36 -8.65
N LEU A 40 -10.81 -13.88 -7.69
CA LEU A 40 -11.60 -14.74 -6.80
C LEU A 40 -12.73 -15.48 -7.53
N ALA A 41 -13.38 -14.84 -8.49
CA ALA A 41 -14.45 -15.46 -9.28
C ALA A 41 -13.93 -16.59 -10.18
N ASN A 42 -12.67 -16.53 -10.59
CA ASN A 42 -11.99 -17.59 -11.33
C ASN A 42 -11.36 -18.66 -10.42
N GLY A 43 -11.61 -18.62 -9.11
CA GLY A 43 -11.11 -19.60 -8.15
C GLY A 43 -9.68 -19.34 -7.67
N GLY A 44 -9.13 -18.14 -7.92
CA GLY A 44 -7.81 -17.72 -7.46
C GLY A 44 -7.73 -17.53 -5.93
N ALA A 45 -6.52 -17.42 -5.41
CA ALA A 45 -6.26 -17.29 -3.99
C ALA A 45 -6.54 -15.87 -3.48
N ALA A 46 -6.83 -15.74 -2.17
CA ALA A 46 -7.01 -14.46 -1.50
C ALA A 46 -5.81 -13.53 -1.69
N MET A 47 -4.58 -14.05 -1.60
CA MET A 47 -3.35 -13.29 -1.79
C MET A 47 -3.24 -12.70 -3.21
N ASP A 48 -3.61 -13.48 -4.23
CA ASP A 48 -3.59 -13.01 -5.62
C ASP A 48 -4.61 -11.87 -5.84
N ALA A 49 -5.76 -11.95 -5.18
CA ALA A 49 -6.79 -10.91 -5.25
C ALA A 49 -6.37 -9.63 -4.54
N VAL A 50 -5.71 -9.74 -3.37
CA VAL A 50 -5.13 -8.60 -2.64
C VAL A 50 -4.08 -7.89 -3.48
N GLU A 51 -3.11 -8.65 -4.02
CA GLU A 51 -2.08 -8.08 -4.90
C GLU A 51 -2.70 -7.41 -6.13
N ALA A 52 -3.61 -8.08 -6.83
CA ALA A 52 -4.23 -7.53 -8.03
C ALA A 52 -4.99 -6.22 -7.76
N ALA A 53 -5.72 -6.15 -6.65
CA ALA A 53 -6.43 -4.94 -6.26
C ALA A 53 -5.47 -3.79 -5.91
N ILE A 54 -4.42 -4.06 -5.12
CA ILE A 54 -3.46 -3.03 -4.69
C ILE A 54 -2.62 -2.53 -5.86
N VAL A 55 -2.19 -3.40 -6.78
CA VAL A 55 -1.46 -2.99 -7.99
C VAL A 55 -2.26 -1.99 -8.82
N VAL A 56 -3.58 -2.17 -8.95
CA VAL A 56 -4.43 -1.19 -9.65
C VAL A 56 -4.43 0.16 -8.94
N LEU A 57 -4.40 0.18 -7.61
CA LEU A 57 -4.35 1.44 -6.83
C LEU A 57 -2.96 2.08 -6.86
N GLU A 58 -1.89 1.29 -6.88
CA GLU A 58 -0.50 1.77 -7.04
C GLU A 58 -0.24 2.35 -8.44
N ASP A 59 -0.94 1.84 -9.46
CA ASP A 59 -0.86 2.31 -10.84
C ASP A 59 -1.77 3.51 -11.12
N ASP A 60 -2.66 3.88 -10.20
CA ASP A 60 -3.60 4.97 -10.36
C ASP A 60 -3.10 6.24 -9.64
N ILE A 61 -2.79 7.27 -10.44
CA ILE A 61 -2.27 8.57 -9.94
C ILE A 61 -3.18 9.29 -8.94
N THR A 62 -4.41 8.82 -8.74
CA THR A 62 -5.37 9.39 -7.80
C THR A 62 -4.97 9.13 -6.35
N PHE A 63 -4.30 8.01 -6.08
CA PHE A 63 -3.97 7.53 -4.74
C PHE A 63 -2.52 7.83 -4.36
N ASP A 64 -2.26 7.80 -3.05
CA ASP A 64 -0.92 7.95 -2.47
C ASP A 64 -0.26 6.59 -2.25
N ALA A 65 0.03 5.92 -3.35
CA ALA A 65 0.76 4.66 -3.40
C ALA A 65 1.36 4.51 -4.81
N GLY A 66 2.50 3.84 -4.95
CA GLY A 66 3.14 3.66 -6.24
C GLY A 66 3.35 4.99 -6.99
N ILE A 67 2.80 5.08 -8.22
CA ILE A 67 2.80 6.33 -8.99
C ILE A 67 1.74 7.30 -8.40
N GLY A 68 2.14 8.50 -8.02
CA GLY A 68 1.23 9.45 -7.37
C GLY A 68 1.42 9.52 -5.86
N ALA A 69 2.39 8.78 -5.34
CA ALA A 69 2.81 8.85 -3.95
C ALA A 69 3.40 10.22 -3.58
N HIS A 70 3.22 10.60 -2.32
CA HIS A 70 3.78 11.82 -1.76
C HIS A 70 5.31 11.84 -1.79
N LEU A 71 5.87 13.03 -1.97
CA LEU A 71 7.31 13.26 -1.91
C LEU A 71 7.75 13.50 -0.46
N ASN A 72 8.91 12.96 -0.11
CA ASN A 72 9.61 13.28 1.12
C ASN A 72 10.19 14.72 1.06
N ARG A 73 10.78 15.22 2.17
CA ARG A 73 11.29 16.59 2.21
C ARG A 73 12.39 16.89 1.16
N ASP A 74 13.07 15.86 0.66
CA ASP A 74 14.14 16.00 -0.34
C ASP A 74 13.60 15.89 -1.79
N GLY A 75 12.26 15.77 -1.95
CA GLY A 75 11.59 15.71 -3.24
C GLY A 75 11.65 14.34 -3.92
N ARG A 76 11.85 13.26 -3.14
CA ARG A 76 11.92 11.89 -3.63
C ARG A 76 10.69 11.09 -3.15
N VAL A 77 10.21 10.18 -3.99
CA VAL A 77 9.21 9.18 -3.59
C VAL A 77 9.91 8.09 -2.79
N GLN A 78 9.33 7.69 -1.67
CA GLN A 78 9.72 6.53 -0.88
C GLN A 78 8.48 5.75 -0.50
N LEU A 79 8.40 4.50 -0.93
CA LEU A 79 7.23 3.64 -0.84
C LEU A 79 7.40 2.58 0.25
N ASP A 80 6.29 2.26 0.90
CA ASP A 80 6.20 1.22 1.92
C ASP A 80 5.04 0.29 1.56
N ALA A 81 5.17 -1.04 1.74
CA ALA A 81 4.10 -2.00 1.54
C ALA A 81 4.27 -3.26 2.38
N ILE A 82 3.17 -3.96 2.62
CA ILE A 82 3.12 -5.26 3.28
C ILE A 82 2.04 -6.14 2.68
N VAL A 83 2.27 -7.44 2.68
CA VAL A 83 1.25 -8.47 2.55
C VAL A 83 1.35 -9.47 3.70
N MET A 84 0.21 -10.09 4.05
CA MET A 84 0.17 -11.14 5.07
C MET A 84 -0.83 -12.23 4.68
N ASP A 85 -0.42 -13.48 4.80
CA ASP A 85 -1.25 -14.68 4.64
C ASP A 85 -1.78 -15.11 6.01
N GLY A 86 -3.10 -15.13 6.15
CA GLY A 86 -3.74 -15.48 7.42
C GLY A 86 -3.74 -16.97 7.75
N ALA A 87 -3.43 -17.84 6.78
CA ALA A 87 -3.37 -19.28 7.04
C ALA A 87 -2.02 -19.74 7.62
N THR A 88 -0.94 -19.09 7.18
CA THR A 88 0.42 -19.41 7.61
C THR A 88 1.01 -18.39 8.58
N LEU A 89 0.39 -17.22 8.71
CA LEU A 89 0.90 -16.03 9.38
C LEU A 89 2.20 -15.50 8.76
N GLU A 90 2.57 -15.97 7.58
CA GLU A 90 3.70 -15.44 6.85
C GLU A 90 3.38 -14.06 6.30
N SER A 91 4.37 -13.20 6.29
CA SER A 91 4.26 -11.84 5.79
C SER A 91 5.52 -11.42 5.05
N GLY A 92 5.37 -10.47 4.14
CA GLY A 92 6.50 -9.82 3.52
C GLY A 92 6.25 -8.33 3.44
N ALA A 93 7.28 -7.55 3.71
CA ALA A 93 7.18 -6.10 3.75
C ALA A 93 8.38 -5.41 3.14
N VAL A 94 8.15 -4.21 2.63
CA VAL A 94 9.20 -3.29 2.18
C VAL A 94 8.96 -1.91 2.75
N ALA A 95 10.05 -1.19 3.00
CA ALA A 95 9.96 0.20 3.42
C ALA A 95 11.05 1.06 2.75
N ALA A 96 10.70 2.32 2.51
CA ALA A 96 11.56 3.34 1.93
C ALA A 96 12.22 2.92 0.60
N VAL A 97 11.50 2.19 -0.26
CA VAL A 97 11.97 1.86 -1.61
C VAL A 97 11.65 2.99 -2.59
N GLU A 98 12.57 3.25 -3.54
CA GLU A 98 12.47 4.39 -4.45
C GLU A 98 12.41 3.99 -5.94
N CYS A 99 12.87 2.77 -6.27
CA CYS A 99 13.00 2.30 -7.65
C CYS A 99 12.01 1.18 -8.00
N VAL A 100 10.95 0.97 -7.22
CA VAL A 100 9.96 -0.11 -7.43
C VAL A 100 8.58 0.49 -7.58
N LYS A 101 7.98 0.37 -8.77
CA LYS A 101 6.67 0.95 -9.05
C LYS A 101 5.54 0.32 -8.22
N ASN A 102 5.57 -1.01 -8.07
CA ASN A 102 4.58 -1.77 -7.33
C ASN A 102 5.21 -2.43 -6.10
N PRO A 103 5.39 -1.70 -4.98
CA PRO A 103 6.02 -2.23 -3.78
C PRO A 103 5.25 -3.42 -3.18
N ILE A 104 3.94 -3.55 -3.42
CA ILE A 104 3.17 -4.71 -2.97
C ILE A 104 3.67 -6.03 -3.58
N ARG A 105 4.10 -6.01 -4.84
CA ARG A 105 4.70 -7.18 -5.51
C ARG A 105 6.03 -7.57 -4.90
N LEU A 106 6.84 -6.57 -4.55
CA LEU A 106 8.12 -6.81 -3.87
C LEU A 106 7.89 -7.34 -2.46
N ALA A 107 6.93 -6.80 -1.72
CA ALA A 107 6.55 -7.31 -0.41
C ALA A 107 6.14 -8.80 -0.49
N ARG A 108 5.28 -9.15 -1.44
CA ARG A 108 4.90 -10.56 -1.69
C ARG A 108 6.10 -11.42 -2.06
N LYS A 109 6.98 -10.93 -2.93
CA LYS A 109 8.18 -11.68 -3.34
C LYS A 109 9.13 -11.96 -2.18
N ILE A 110 9.26 -11.04 -1.23
CA ILE A 110 10.03 -11.25 0.00
C ILE A 110 9.41 -12.37 0.83
N MET A 111 8.10 -12.35 1.04
CA MET A 111 7.38 -13.42 1.75
C MET A 111 7.59 -14.79 1.11
N GLU A 112 7.49 -14.89 -0.21
CA GLU A 112 7.51 -16.16 -0.93
C GLU A 112 8.93 -16.71 -1.19
N SER A 113 9.97 -15.86 -1.21
CA SER A 113 11.28 -16.21 -1.75
C SER A 113 12.45 -15.87 -0.85
N SER A 114 12.20 -15.45 0.40
CA SER A 114 13.26 -15.17 1.36
C SER A 114 12.94 -15.73 2.75
N ALA A 115 13.94 -15.76 3.62
CA ALA A 115 13.77 -16.08 5.05
C ALA A 115 13.44 -14.81 5.87
N HIS A 116 13.30 -13.66 5.22
CA HIS A 116 13.09 -12.37 5.87
C HIS A 116 11.63 -11.93 5.76
N MET A 117 11.14 -11.27 6.78
CA MET A 117 9.80 -10.66 6.76
C MET A 117 9.81 -9.24 6.23
N MET A 118 10.95 -8.54 6.27
CA MET A 118 11.05 -7.15 5.80
C MET A 118 12.44 -6.84 5.26
N LEU A 119 12.47 -6.15 4.12
CA LEU A 119 13.67 -5.53 3.58
C LEU A 119 13.40 -4.03 3.35
N VAL A 120 14.46 -3.19 3.43
CA VAL A 120 14.29 -1.73 3.35
C VAL A 120 15.27 -1.09 2.37
N GLY A 121 14.83 -0.01 1.72
CA GLY A 121 15.64 0.85 0.87
C GLY A 121 16.46 0.08 -0.18
N PRO A 122 17.75 0.44 -0.39
CA PRO A 122 18.57 -0.17 -1.43
C PRO A 122 18.73 -1.70 -1.32
N GLY A 123 18.64 -2.25 -0.10
CA GLY A 123 18.69 -3.71 0.10
C GLY A 123 17.45 -4.41 -0.45
N ALA A 124 16.26 -3.80 -0.31
CA ALA A 124 15.04 -4.32 -0.90
C ALA A 124 15.06 -4.21 -2.44
N GLU A 125 15.62 -3.13 -2.97
CA GLU A 125 15.76 -2.92 -4.42
C GLU A 125 16.76 -3.90 -5.05
N LEU A 126 17.86 -4.19 -4.36
CA LEU A 126 18.79 -5.24 -4.77
C LEU A 126 18.11 -6.60 -4.82
N PHE A 127 17.33 -6.95 -3.78
CA PHE A 127 16.55 -8.18 -3.76
C PHE A 127 15.54 -8.23 -4.91
N ALA A 128 14.88 -7.11 -5.23
CA ALA A 128 13.97 -7.02 -6.37
C ALA A 128 14.68 -7.36 -7.68
N ALA A 129 15.84 -6.76 -7.94
CA ALA A 129 16.63 -7.00 -9.14
C ALA A 129 17.11 -8.45 -9.25
N GLU A 130 17.62 -9.03 -8.18
CA GLU A 130 18.07 -10.42 -8.12
C GLU A 130 16.93 -11.43 -8.33
N ASN A 131 15.69 -11.05 -8.01
CA ASN A 131 14.50 -11.88 -8.18
C ASN A 131 13.66 -11.54 -9.44
N GLY A 132 14.22 -10.75 -10.35
CA GLY A 132 13.61 -10.46 -11.66
C GLY A 132 12.42 -9.51 -11.61
N LEU A 133 12.22 -8.76 -10.53
CA LEU A 133 11.23 -7.69 -10.48
C LEU A 133 11.77 -6.45 -11.20
N PRO A 134 10.93 -5.77 -12.00
CA PRO A 134 11.37 -4.60 -12.74
C PRO A 134 11.65 -3.44 -11.78
N LEU A 135 12.79 -2.80 -11.97
CA LEU A 135 13.09 -1.49 -11.37
C LEU A 135 12.67 -0.38 -12.33
N CYS A 136 12.28 0.77 -11.78
CA CYS A 136 11.93 1.97 -12.53
C CYS A 136 12.87 3.13 -12.19
N ASP A 137 12.88 4.16 -13.02
CA ASP A 137 13.49 5.43 -12.64
C ASP A 137 12.62 6.08 -11.53
N PRO A 138 13.19 6.45 -10.37
CA PRO A 138 12.44 7.17 -9.32
C PRO A 138 11.68 8.41 -9.83
N ALA A 139 12.17 9.05 -10.89
CA ALA A 139 11.52 10.21 -11.48
C ALA A 139 10.14 9.89 -12.10
N GLU A 140 9.91 8.65 -12.52
CA GLU A 140 8.63 8.18 -13.08
C GLU A 140 7.52 8.10 -12.03
N LEU A 141 7.87 7.92 -10.76
CA LEU A 141 6.92 7.83 -9.66
C LEU A 141 6.40 9.20 -9.22
N ALA A 142 7.19 10.26 -9.44
CA ALA A 142 6.88 11.61 -9.02
C ALA A 142 6.04 12.34 -10.06
N ILE A 143 4.76 12.54 -9.83
CA ILE A 143 3.85 13.28 -10.72
C ILE A 143 3.82 14.78 -10.40
N ASP A 144 3.39 15.61 -11.35
CA ASP A 144 3.39 17.08 -11.21
C ASP A 144 2.51 17.58 -10.06
N ARG A 145 1.37 16.94 -9.82
CA ARG A 145 0.50 17.24 -8.68
C ARG A 145 1.27 17.15 -7.35
N GLU A 146 2.03 16.07 -7.18
CA GLU A 146 2.78 15.83 -5.93
C GLU A 146 4.03 16.73 -5.84
N ARG A 147 4.65 17.06 -6.97
CA ARG A 147 5.73 18.07 -7.01
C ARG A 147 5.23 19.45 -6.59
N MET A 148 4.01 19.82 -6.98
CA MET A 148 3.39 21.09 -6.54
C MET A 148 3.06 21.05 -5.05
N ALA A 149 2.45 19.98 -4.55
CA ALA A 149 2.14 19.81 -3.14
C ALA A 149 3.41 19.87 -2.26
N TRP A 150 4.48 19.23 -2.71
CA TRP A 150 5.79 19.26 -2.05
C TRP A 150 6.38 20.69 -1.97
N ARG A 151 6.34 21.48 -3.05
CA ARG A 151 6.79 22.87 -3.05
C ARG A 151 6.02 23.71 -2.03
N GLN A 152 4.69 23.60 -2.04
CA GLN A 152 3.83 24.30 -1.09
C GLN A 152 4.13 23.93 0.38
N CYS A 153 4.34 22.64 0.64
CA CYS A 153 4.70 22.15 1.97
C CYS A 153 6.04 22.75 2.45
N ARG A 154 7.04 22.85 1.58
CA ARG A 154 8.35 23.42 1.92
C ARG A 154 8.32 24.95 2.14
N GLU A 155 7.54 25.67 1.35
CA GLU A 155 7.42 27.13 1.44
C GLU A 155 6.63 27.56 2.69
N GLY A 156 5.65 26.76 3.12
CA GLY A 156 4.77 27.08 4.24
C GLY A 156 5.36 26.90 5.64
N ASN A 157 6.62 26.46 5.78
CA ASN A 157 7.27 26.17 7.07
C ASN A 157 6.50 25.19 7.97
N HIS A 158 5.60 24.40 7.40
CA HIS A 158 4.66 23.51 8.10
C HIS A 158 5.27 22.14 8.46
N ALA A 159 6.58 22.02 8.56
CA ALA A 159 7.26 20.79 8.98
C ALA A 159 6.91 20.33 10.42
N SER A 160 6.14 21.10 11.17
CA SER A 160 5.81 20.80 12.57
C SER A 160 4.30 20.78 12.90
N GLU A 161 3.42 21.18 12.00
CA GLU A 161 1.98 21.12 12.27
C GLU A 161 1.33 19.99 11.46
N PHE A 162 1.00 18.90 12.14
CA PHE A 162 0.16 17.84 11.64
C PHE A 162 -1.25 18.37 11.36
N HIS A 163 -1.45 18.92 10.16
CA HIS A 163 -2.78 19.29 9.72
C HIS A 163 -3.45 18.01 9.19
N PHE A 164 -4.43 17.51 9.92
CA PHE A 164 -5.34 16.43 9.50
C PHE A 164 -6.07 16.70 8.17
N GLY A 165 -5.92 17.88 7.59
CA GLY A 165 -6.52 18.32 6.33
C GLY A 165 -5.70 18.05 5.06
N HIS A 166 -4.50 17.53 5.16
CA HIS A 166 -3.66 17.26 3.98
C HIS A 166 -3.57 15.75 3.74
N LYS A 167 -4.01 15.36 2.56
CA LYS A 167 -3.97 14.06 1.87
C LYS A 167 -3.12 12.99 2.58
N HIS A 168 -3.76 12.03 3.19
CA HIS A 168 -3.15 10.79 3.66
C HIS A 168 -3.80 9.65 2.91
N GLY A 169 -3.07 9.01 2.02
CA GLY A 169 -3.66 8.09 1.07
C GLY A 169 -2.99 6.73 1.05
N THR A 170 -2.96 6.00 2.15
CA THR A 170 -2.61 4.58 2.15
C THR A 170 -3.69 3.78 1.45
N VAL A 171 -3.32 2.90 0.51
CA VAL A 171 -4.25 1.97 -0.14
C VAL A 171 -4.14 0.59 0.48
N GLY A 172 -5.22 -0.19 0.42
CA GLY A 172 -5.15 -1.56 0.91
C GLY A 172 -6.34 -2.42 0.52
N ALA A 173 -6.17 -3.72 0.73
CA ALA A 173 -7.17 -4.73 0.44
C ALA A 173 -7.14 -5.87 1.46
N VAL A 174 -8.31 -6.44 1.70
CA VAL A 174 -8.48 -7.69 2.44
C VAL A 174 -9.37 -8.61 1.62
N ALA A 175 -8.94 -9.85 1.43
CA ALA A 175 -9.70 -10.84 0.70
C ALA A 175 -9.87 -12.14 1.49
N ARG A 176 -11.02 -12.80 1.26
CA ARG A 176 -11.27 -14.19 1.64
C ARG A 176 -11.66 -14.96 0.41
N ASP A 177 -10.93 -16.02 0.08
CA ASP A 177 -11.22 -16.86 -1.08
C ASP A 177 -12.30 -17.92 -0.79
N ALA A 178 -12.63 -18.69 -1.83
CA ALA A 178 -13.65 -19.73 -1.75
C ALA A 178 -13.26 -20.91 -0.84
N GLN A 179 -11.97 -21.06 -0.55
CA GLN A 179 -11.43 -22.06 0.38
C GLN A 179 -11.41 -21.54 1.83
N GLY A 180 -11.78 -20.27 2.04
CA GLY A 180 -11.81 -19.65 3.35
C GLY A 180 -10.46 -19.04 3.78
N ARG A 181 -9.43 -19.07 2.93
CA ARG A 181 -8.13 -18.45 3.22
C ARG A 181 -8.29 -16.93 3.21
N ILE A 182 -7.63 -16.26 4.12
CA ILE A 182 -7.67 -14.80 4.27
C ILE A 182 -6.28 -14.24 3.98
N ALA A 183 -6.25 -13.14 3.25
CA ALA A 183 -5.03 -12.36 3.04
C ALA A 183 -5.35 -10.87 3.19
N ALA A 184 -4.36 -10.11 3.62
CA ALA A 184 -4.43 -8.66 3.71
C ALA A 184 -3.16 -8.01 3.13
N GLY A 185 -3.28 -6.77 2.69
CA GLY A 185 -2.14 -5.99 2.21
C GLY A 185 -2.40 -4.50 2.29
N THR A 186 -1.32 -3.74 2.39
CA THR A 186 -1.33 -2.28 2.52
C THR A 186 -0.15 -1.70 1.76
N SER A 187 -0.33 -0.57 1.08
CA SER A 187 0.72 0.13 0.32
C SER A 187 0.56 1.65 0.43
N THR A 188 1.67 2.39 0.51
CA THR A 188 1.64 3.85 0.72
C THR A 188 2.89 4.57 0.23
N GLY A 189 2.72 5.86 -0.09
CA GLY A 189 3.81 6.84 -0.18
C GLY A 189 4.10 7.56 1.15
N GLY A 190 3.27 7.34 2.17
CA GLY A 190 3.40 7.98 3.48
C GLY A 190 2.84 9.40 3.49
N THR A 191 3.49 10.32 4.19
CA THR A 191 3.03 11.71 4.35
C THR A 191 3.86 12.68 3.52
N CYS A 192 3.22 13.72 2.98
CA CYS A 192 3.91 14.76 2.22
C CYS A 192 5.01 15.42 3.08
N CYS A 193 6.17 15.66 2.48
CA CYS A 193 7.37 16.22 3.16
C CYS A 193 7.87 15.39 4.35
N LYS A 194 7.54 14.09 4.43
CA LYS A 194 8.10 13.21 5.46
C LYS A 194 9.64 13.27 5.48
N PHE A 195 10.23 13.02 6.63
CA PHE A 195 11.68 12.89 6.71
C PHE A 195 12.13 11.70 5.85
N PRO A 196 13.25 11.79 5.07
CA PRO A 196 13.78 10.64 4.34
C PRO A 196 14.01 9.45 5.26
N GLY A 197 13.45 8.30 4.87
CA GLY A 197 13.48 7.10 5.69
C GLY A 197 12.40 7.03 6.78
N ARG A 198 11.48 8.00 6.88
CA ARG A 198 10.31 7.87 7.77
C ARG A 198 9.41 6.76 7.24
N VAL A 199 9.12 5.81 8.10
CA VAL A 199 8.19 4.69 7.89
C VAL A 199 7.01 4.87 8.83
N GLY A 200 5.79 4.74 8.28
CA GLY A 200 4.54 4.76 9.04
C GLY A 200 4.11 3.38 9.50
N ASP A 201 2.81 3.24 9.77
CA ASP A 201 2.18 1.98 10.15
C ASP A 201 2.16 0.95 9.03
N SER A 202 2.04 1.42 7.77
CA SER A 202 1.65 0.60 6.62
C SER A 202 2.49 -0.66 6.41
N PRO A 203 3.83 -0.70 6.56
CA PRO A 203 4.61 -1.92 6.36
C PRO A 203 4.79 -2.75 7.64
N LEU A 204 4.14 -2.40 8.74
CA LEU A 204 4.32 -3.04 10.03
C LEU A 204 3.18 -4.00 10.35
N ILE A 205 3.54 -5.26 10.64
CA ILE A 205 2.59 -6.30 11.09
C ILE A 205 1.90 -5.83 12.37
N GLY A 206 0.57 -5.99 12.42
CA GLY A 206 -0.24 -5.58 13.56
C GLY A 206 -0.49 -4.06 13.64
N CYS A 207 0.07 -3.27 12.71
CA CYS A 207 -0.16 -1.84 12.63
C CYS A 207 -0.90 -1.49 11.34
N GLY A 208 -0.25 -1.62 10.19
CA GLY A 208 -0.84 -1.33 8.89
C GLY A 208 -1.62 -2.48 8.30
N CYS A 209 -1.26 -3.71 8.66
CA CYS A 209 -1.87 -4.92 8.11
C CYS A 209 -1.81 -6.06 9.13
N TYR A 210 -2.86 -6.86 9.18
CA TYR A 210 -2.88 -8.17 9.83
C TYR A 210 -3.83 -9.12 9.11
N ALA A 211 -3.50 -10.40 9.07
CA ALA A 211 -4.39 -11.45 8.58
C ALA A 211 -4.24 -12.71 9.43
N ASP A 212 -5.38 -13.31 9.79
CA ASP A 212 -5.47 -14.56 10.56
C ASP A 212 -6.70 -15.33 10.07
N ALA A 213 -6.52 -16.60 9.72
CA ALA A 213 -7.61 -17.42 9.18
C ALA A 213 -8.74 -17.68 10.18
N GLU A 214 -8.47 -17.59 11.47
CA GLU A 214 -9.46 -17.81 12.54
C GLU A 214 -10.16 -16.51 12.95
N ALA A 215 -9.48 -15.36 12.84
CA ALA A 215 -9.98 -14.07 13.29
C ALA A 215 -10.49 -13.18 12.16
N GLY A 216 -9.73 -13.00 11.10
CA GLY A 216 -10.07 -12.09 10.01
C GLY A 216 -8.85 -11.40 9.38
N GLY A 217 -9.11 -10.38 8.58
CA GLY A 217 -8.06 -9.56 7.99
C GLY A 217 -8.32 -8.08 8.17
N VAL A 218 -7.27 -7.30 8.34
CA VAL A 218 -7.29 -5.86 8.55
C VAL A 218 -6.26 -5.19 7.64
N SER A 219 -6.64 -4.05 7.06
CA SER A 219 -5.74 -3.10 6.41
C SER A 219 -6.08 -1.71 6.92
N CYS A 220 -5.11 -1.04 7.54
CA CYS A 220 -5.29 0.24 8.20
C CYS A 220 -4.86 1.41 7.32
N THR A 221 -5.48 2.57 7.55
CA THR A 221 -5.07 3.85 6.98
C THR A 221 -5.42 4.97 7.94
N GLY A 222 -4.59 6.02 7.99
CA GLY A 222 -4.80 7.17 8.89
C GLY A 222 -3.49 7.80 9.33
N HIS A 223 -3.46 8.28 10.58
CA HIS A 223 -2.25 8.85 11.16
C HIS A 223 -1.33 7.73 11.66
N GLY A 224 -0.29 7.42 10.88
CA GLY A 224 0.59 6.27 11.09
C GLY A 224 1.18 6.17 12.48
N GLU A 225 1.67 7.29 13.05
CA GLU A 225 2.25 7.34 14.38
C GLU A 225 1.23 7.03 15.50
N ALA A 226 -0.06 7.35 15.27
CA ALA A 226 -1.12 7.00 16.22
C ALA A 226 -1.48 5.50 16.11
N ILE A 227 -1.60 5.00 14.87
CA ILE A 227 -1.88 3.59 14.57
C ILE A 227 -0.80 2.69 15.18
N MET A 228 0.48 3.03 14.99
CA MET A 228 1.61 2.28 15.53
C MET A 228 1.60 2.21 17.08
N LYS A 229 1.22 3.31 17.76
CA LYS A 229 1.21 3.35 19.22
C LYS A 229 0.23 2.36 19.87
N ILE A 230 -0.83 2.01 19.17
CA ILE A 230 -1.89 1.13 19.68
C ILE A 230 -1.92 -0.24 19.02
N VAL A 231 -1.02 -0.48 18.03
CA VAL A 231 -0.95 -1.74 17.25
C VAL A 231 -2.36 -2.08 16.73
N MET A 232 -2.89 -1.22 15.82
CA MET A 232 -4.33 -1.12 15.54
C MET A 232 -4.88 -2.26 14.65
N ALA A 233 -4.05 -2.92 13.80
CA ALA A 233 -4.49 -3.96 12.88
C ALA A 233 -4.73 -5.32 13.56
#